data_5a22a7b8b45321a6a6d951a47473f47b
#
_entry.id   5a22a7b8b45321a6a6d951a47473f47b
#
_cell.length_a   1.000
_cell.length_b   1.000
_cell.length_c   1.000
_cell.angle_alpha   90.00
_cell.angle_beta   90.00
_cell.angle_gamma   90.00
#
_symmetry.space_group_name_H-M   'P 1'
#
loop_
_entity.id
_entity.type
_entity.pdbx_description
1 polymer ?
#
loop_
_entity_poly.entity_id
_entity_poly.type
_entity_poly.pdbx_seq_one_letter_code
_entity_poly.pdbx_strand_id
1 'polypeptide(L)'
;MNGSDSSEKAFLGVIVLDTRFPRPPGDIGCPQTWTRAGIPARLRVVPGASARRVVQQQDPALLGPFIDAARSLADDGARLISTSCGFLAGWQAELQAVVPVPVITSSLLQCADLPAPGIVTFDAASLHPSLLRKAGVPAGTPVQGLAPGCELQSRILADDSVLDLAQAQQDVVAAAMRLVSRHPQVRTVVLECTNMPPYRAAVEAATGRPVHDLETWLLAVWRRAQSSSTRRAG
;
A
#
# COMPACT_ATOMS: atom_id res chain seq x y z
N MET A 1 19.58 -35.28 -21.86
CA MET A 1 18.37 -34.43 -21.75
C MET A 1 18.23 -34.03 -20.32
N ASN A 2 18.87 -32.92 -19.93
CA ASN A 2 18.74 -32.39 -18.57
C ASN A 2 17.57 -31.43 -18.58
N GLY A 3 16.41 -31.89 -18.05
CA GLY A 3 15.32 -31.02 -17.70
C GLY A 3 15.75 -30.13 -16.55
N SER A 4 16.06 -28.87 -16.83
CA SER A 4 16.24 -27.86 -15.81
C SER A 4 14.89 -27.60 -15.16
N ASP A 5 14.65 -28.30 -14.04
CA ASP A 5 13.56 -27.97 -13.10
C ASP A 5 13.90 -26.66 -12.40
N SER A 6 13.78 -25.55 -13.15
CA SER A 6 13.75 -24.21 -12.56
C SER A 6 12.31 -23.92 -12.12
N SER A 7 11.88 -24.54 -11.03
CA SER A 7 10.71 -24.04 -10.31
C SER A 7 11.10 -22.65 -9.82
N GLU A 8 10.85 -21.65 -10.65
CA GLU A 8 11.04 -20.24 -10.26
C GLU A 8 10.27 -20.01 -8.96
N LYS A 9 10.99 -19.65 -7.89
CA LYS A 9 10.37 -19.45 -6.58
C LYS A 9 9.25 -18.41 -6.72
N ALA A 10 8.07 -18.79 -6.27
CA ALA A 10 6.93 -17.88 -6.21
C ALA A 10 7.33 -16.53 -5.58
N PHE A 11 6.86 -15.42 -6.12
CA PHE A 11 7.23 -14.08 -5.69
C PHE A 11 6.01 -13.17 -5.49
N LEU A 12 6.20 -12.09 -4.73
CA LEU A 12 5.28 -10.98 -4.61
C LEU A 12 5.51 -10.02 -5.79
N GLY A 13 4.49 -9.80 -6.61
CA GLY A 13 4.50 -8.75 -7.62
C GLY A 13 4.07 -7.42 -7.00
N VAL A 14 4.83 -6.36 -7.21
CA VAL A 14 4.47 -5.00 -6.78
C VAL A 14 4.41 -4.09 -7.99
N ILE A 15 3.23 -3.56 -8.28
CA ILE A 15 3.05 -2.54 -9.32
C ILE A 15 3.41 -1.20 -8.70
N VAL A 16 4.41 -0.53 -9.26
CA VAL A 16 4.94 0.71 -8.69
C VAL A 16 4.71 1.91 -9.59
N LEU A 17 4.51 3.06 -8.97
CA LEU A 17 4.45 4.33 -9.69
C LEU A 17 5.81 4.69 -10.28
N ASP A 18 5.80 5.43 -11.37
CA ASP A 18 6.99 6.01 -12.00
C ASP A 18 7.43 7.25 -11.23
N THR A 19 8.24 7.05 -10.20
CA THR A 19 8.62 8.07 -9.23
C THR A 19 10.06 7.89 -8.76
N ARG A 20 10.70 9.00 -8.33
CA ARG A 20 12.11 9.08 -7.93
C ARG A 20 12.32 9.43 -6.46
N PHE A 21 11.27 9.82 -5.75
CA PHE A 21 11.41 10.16 -4.33
C PHE A 21 11.93 8.96 -3.52
N PRO A 22 12.70 9.20 -2.44
CA PRO A 22 13.31 8.14 -1.64
C PRO A 22 12.26 7.24 -0.98
N ARG A 23 12.48 5.93 -1.05
CA ARG A 23 11.63 4.91 -0.45
C ARG A 23 12.43 4.13 0.60
N PRO A 24 12.32 4.46 1.89
CA PRO A 24 13.00 3.72 2.94
C PRO A 24 12.40 2.32 3.13
N PRO A 25 13.15 1.38 3.77
CA PRO A 25 12.60 0.08 4.14
C PRO A 25 11.34 0.21 5.00
N GLY A 26 10.31 -0.56 4.64
CA GLY A 26 8.92 -0.44 5.11
C GLY A 26 7.99 0.12 4.02
N ASP A 27 8.49 1.00 3.14
CA ASP A 27 7.75 1.44 1.95
C ASP A 27 7.49 0.26 1.01
N ILE A 28 6.27 0.17 0.46
CA ILE A 28 5.84 -0.94 -0.40
C ILE A 28 6.64 -1.01 -1.70
N GLY A 29 7.04 0.13 -2.25
CA GLY A 29 7.86 0.23 -3.45
C GLY A 29 9.37 0.08 -3.19
N CYS A 30 9.80 -0.17 -1.94
CA CYS A 30 11.20 -0.37 -1.60
C CYS A 30 11.58 -1.86 -1.70
N PRO A 31 12.53 -2.27 -2.56
CA PRO A 31 12.97 -3.67 -2.65
C PRO A 31 13.49 -4.23 -1.33
N GLN A 32 14.15 -3.39 -0.52
CA GLN A 32 14.71 -3.80 0.77
C GLN A 32 13.64 -4.19 1.80
N THR A 33 12.42 -3.68 1.70
CA THR A 33 11.28 -4.09 2.53
C THR A 33 11.07 -5.59 2.43
N TRP A 34 11.04 -6.10 1.21
CA TRP A 34 10.77 -7.51 0.92
C TRP A 34 11.99 -8.40 1.16
N THR A 35 13.18 -7.93 0.80
CA THR A 35 14.43 -8.67 1.07
C THR A 35 14.63 -8.92 2.56
N ARG A 36 14.40 -7.91 3.41
CA ARG A 36 14.48 -8.05 4.88
C ARG A 36 13.44 -9.03 5.44
N ALA A 37 12.29 -9.11 4.79
CA ALA A 37 11.23 -10.05 5.16
C ALA A 37 11.46 -11.48 4.63
N GLY A 38 12.49 -11.72 3.83
CA GLY A 38 12.75 -13.00 3.17
C GLY A 38 11.72 -13.34 2.07
N ILE A 39 11.06 -12.32 1.51
CA ILE A 39 10.05 -12.49 0.45
C ILE A 39 10.69 -12.14 -0.89
N PRO A 40 10.76 -13.09 -1.86
CA PRO A 40 11.09 -12.76 -3.23
C PRO A 40 10.05 -11.76 -3.77
N ALA A 41 10.50 -10.61 -4.29
CA ALA A 41 9.61 -9.60 -4.85
C ALA A 41 10.12 -9.11 -6.20
N ARG A 42 9.19 -8.82 -7.12
CA ARG A 42 9.48 -8.17 -8.40
C ARG A 42 8.64 -6.92 -8.52
N LEU A 43 9.29 -5.81 -8.82
CA LEU A 43 8.66 -4.50 -8.97
C LEU A 43 8.45 -4.22 -10.47
N ARG A 44 7.23 -3.81 -10.83
CA ARG A 44 6.87 -3.43 -12.20
C ARG A 44 6.45 -1.97 -12.21
N VAL A 45 7.26 -1.11 -12.81
CA VAL A 45 6.95 0.31 -12.97
C VAL A 45 5.87 0.49 -14.04
N VAL A 46 4.88 1.34 -13.77
CA VAL A 46 3.92 1.84 -14.76
C VAL A 46 4.40 3.20 -15.26
N PRO A 47 4.92 3.27 -16.50
CA PRO A 47 5.50 4.52 -17.01
C PRO A 47 4.50 5.69 -17.00
N GLY A 48 4.96 6.85 -16.56
CA GLY A 48 4.15 8.07 -16.47
C GLY A 48 3.09 8.08 -15.36
N ALA A 49 3.00 7.05 -14.51
CA ALA A 49 2.11 7.03 -13.36
C ALA A 49 2.73 7.79 -12.18
N SER A 50 2.65 9.11 -12.18
CA SER A 50 3.09 9.96 -11.06
C SER A 50 2.09 9.96 -9.91
N ALA A 51 2.55 10.31 -8.70
CA ALA A 51 1.68 10.49 -7.54
C ALA A 51 0.55 11.49 -7.83
N ARG A 52 0.85 12.60 -8.50
CA ARG A 52 -0.14 13.62 -8.88
C ARG A 52 -1.23 13.04 -9.79
N ARG A 53 -0.86 12.27 -10.82
CA ARG A 53 -1.84 11.67 -11.75
C ARG A 53 -2.73 10.64 -11.07
N VAL A 54 -2.15 9.80 -10.21
CA VAL A 54 -2.91 8.72 -9.55
C VAL A 54 -3.75 9.27 -8.40
N VAL A 55 -3.18 10.11 -7.52
CA VAL A 55 -3.85 10.57 -6.30
C VAL A 55 -4.78 11.75 -6.57
N GLN A 56 -4.26 12.83 -7.16
CA GLN A 56 -5.03 14.07 -7.29
C GLN A 56 -5.92 14.10 -8.53
N GLN A 57 -5.42 13.61 -9.67
CA GLN A 57 -6.16 13.61 -10.93
C GLN A 57 -7.05 12.37 -11.09
N GLN A 58 -6.72 11.27 -10.41
CA GLN A 58 -7.40 9.97 -10.57
C GLN A 58 -7.57 9.60 -12.05
N ASP A 59 -6.49 9.80 -12.82
CA ASP A 59 -6.47 9.75 -14.27
C ASP A 59 -6.87 8.35 -14.79
N PRO A 60 -8.07 8.21 -15.42
CA PRO A 60 -8.57 6.91 -15.86
C PRO A 60 -7.75 6.31 -17.01
N ALA A 61 -6.95 7.10 -17.71
CA ALA A 61 -6.06 6.60 -18.76
C ALA A 61 -4.96 5.68 -18.23
N LEU A 62 -4.69 5.74 -16.93
CA LEU A 62 -3.70 4.86 -16.29
C LEU A 62 -4.23 3.43 -16.01
N LEU A 63 -5.55 3.20 -16.03
CA LEU A 63 -6.10 1.87 -15.70
C LEU A 63 -5.55 0.78 -16.62
N GLY A 64 -5.53 1.01 -17.95
CA GLY A 64 -4.97 0.05 -18.92
C GLY A 64 -3.52 -0.33 -18.60
N PRO A 65 -2.59 0.62 -18.47
CA PRO A 65 -1.21 0.34 -18.04
C PRO A 65 -1.07 -0.43 -16.72
N PHE A 66 -1.92 -0.16 -15.72
CA PHE A 66 -1.92 -0.93 -14.46
C PHE A 66 -2.44 -2.37 -14.67
N ILE A 67 -3.44 -2.58 -15.51
CA ILE A 67 -3.93 -3.92 -15.91
C ILE A 67 -2.81 -4.70 -16.62
N ASP A 68 -2.11 -4.09 -17.55
CA ASP A 68 -1.01 -4.74 -18.30
C ASP A 68 0.14 -5.12 -17.35
N ALA A 69 0.45 -4.26 -16.37
CA ALA A 69 1.45 -4.57 -15.35
C ALA A 69 1.01 -5.74 -14.46
N ALA A 70 -0.27 -5.81 -14.07
CA ALA A 70 -0.81 -6.91 -13.28
C ALA A 70 -0.74 -8.24 -14.04
N ARG A 71 -1.16 -8.25 -15.31
CA ARG A 71 -1.07 -9.43 -16.18
C ARG A 71 0.36 -9.91 -16.35
N SER A 72 1.27 -9.00 -16.68
CA SER A 72 2.69 -9.32 -16.83
C SER A 72 3.27 -9.96 -15.57
N LEU A 73 2.95 -9.45 -14.37
CA LEU A 73 3.42 -10.05 -13.12
C LEU A 73 2.81 -11.44 -12.88
N ALA A 74 1.53 -11.63 -13.22
CA ALA A 74 0.87 -12.93 -13.09
C ALA A 74 1.47 -13.97 -14.06
N ASP A 75 1.71 -13.58 -15.32
CA ASP A 75 2.34 -14.42 -16.34
C ASP A 75 3.80 -14.79 -15.97
N ASP A 76 4.50 -13.87 -15.30
CA ASP A 76 5.85 -14.11 -14.75
C ASP A 76 5.83 -15.05 -13.50
N GLY A 77 4.66 -15.47 -13.02
CA GLY A 77 4.52 -16.39 -11.88
C GLY A 77 4.38 -15.71 -10.51
N ALA A 78 3.92 -14.45 -10.45
CA ALA A 78 3.58 -13.83 -9.18
C ALA A 78 2.50 -14.65 -8.46
N ARG A 79 2.65 -14.84 -7.15
CA ARG A 79 1.69 -15.55 -6.29
C ARG A 79 0.70 -14.60 -5.58
N LEU A 80 1.08 -13.37 -5.45
CA LEU A 80 0.34 -12.28 -4.86
C LEU A 80 0.76 -11.01 -5.58
N ILE A 81 -0.18 -10.12 -5.89
CA ILE A 81 0.11 -8.84 -6.52
C ILE A 81 -0.35 -7.72 -5.58
N SER A 82 0.46 -6.67 -5.47
CA SER A 82 0.14 -5.46 -4.72
C SER A 82 0.57 -4.21 -5.47
N THR A 83 0.36 -3.04 -4.87
CA THR A 83 0.66 -1.74 -5.49
C THR A 83 1.41 -0.81 -4.53
N SER A 84 2.17 0.13 -5.06
CA SER A 84 2.86 1.15 -4.27
C SER A 84 2.05 2.45 -4.10
N CYS A 85 0.72 2.38 -4.20
CA CYS A 85 -0.16 3.52 -3.96
C CYS A 85 -1.54 3.06 -3.46
N GLY A 86 -1.92 3.47 -2.25
CA GLY A 86 -3.18 3.05 -1.61
C GLY A 86 -4.44 3.55 -2.32
N PHE A 87 -4.34 4.63 -3.09
CA PHE A 87 -5.45 5.14 -3.92
C PHE A 87 -5.87 4.18 -5.03
N LEU A 88 -5.02 3.20 -5.39
CA LEU A 88 -5.39 2.13 -6.33
C LEU A 88 -6.45 1.17 -5.79
N ALA A 89 -6.87 1.32 -4.53
CA ALA A 89 -8.10 0.71 -4.02
C ALA A 89 -9.32 1.01 -4.91
N GLY A 90 -9.32 2.16 -5.60
CA GLY A 90 -10.35 2.51 -6.56
C GLY A 90 -10.46 1.57 -7.76
N TRP A 91 -9.39 0.83 -8.07
CA TRP A 91 -9.30 -0.15 -9.16
C TRP A 91 -9.07 -1.58 -8.68
N GLN A 92 -9.32 -1.85 -7.41
CA GLN A 92 -9.17 -3.19 -6.82
C GLN A 92 -9.91 -4.27 -7.62
N ALA A 93 -11.17 -4.02 -7.96
CA ALA A 93 -12.00 -4.99 -8.66
C ALA A 93 -11.52 -5.22 -10.10
N GLU A 94 -11.16 -4.14 -10.79
CA GLU A 94 -10.66 -4.18 -12.16
C GLU A 94 -9.32 -4.93 -12.25
N LEU A 95 -8.41 -4.70 -11.31
CA LEU A 95 -7.12 -5.40 -11.28
C LEU A 95 -7.29 -6.87 -10.88
N GLN A 96 -8.15 -7.18 -9.91
CA GLN A 96 -8.42 -8.56 -9.52
C GLN A 96 -9.07 -9.37 -10.63
N ALA A 97 -9.94 -8.74 -11.46
CA ALA A 97 -10.69 -9.44 -12.51
C ALA A 97 -9.81 -9.95 -13.67
N VAL A 98 -8.60 -9.42 -13.81
CA VAL A 98 -7.73 -9.72 -14.98
C VAL A 98 -6.61 -10.70 -14.69
N VAL A 99 -6.47 -11.16 -13.43
CA VAL A 99 -5.43 -12.11 -13.01
C VAL A 99 -6.00 -13.20 -12.10
N PRO A 100 -5.46 -14.44 -12.16
CA PRO A 100 -5.94 -15.56 -11.35
C PRO A 100 -5.38 -15.57 -9.92
N VAL A 101 -4.44 -14.69 -9.59
CA VAL A 101 -3.79 -14.60 -8.28
C VAL A 101 -4.40 -13.47 -7.46
N PRO A 102 -4.35 -13.56 -6.10
CA PRO A 102 -4.84 -12.47 -5.27
C PRO A 102 -4.18 -11.13 -5.59
N VAL A 103 -4.98 -10.07 -5.62
CA VAL A 103 -4.53 -8.68 -5.73
C VAL A 103 -4.94 -7.94 -4.47
N ILE A 104 -4.01 -7.23 -3.85
CA ILE A 104 -4.25 -6.39 -2.66
C ILE A 104 -3.66 -5.01 -2.93
N THR A 105 -4.51 -4.04 -3.27
CA THR A 105 -4.08 -2.72 -3.72
C THR A 105 -3.84 -1.73 -2.59
N SER A 106 -4.50 -1.91 -1.44
CA SER A 106 -4.49 -0.90 -0.38
C SER A 106 -4.82 -1.51 0.99
N SER A 107 -4.27 -0.92 2.05
CA SER A 107 -4.66 -1.21 3.43
C SER A 107 -6.12 -0.84 3.74
N LEU A 108 -6.75 0.03 2.95
CA LEU A 108 -8.16 0.39 3.10
C LEU A 108 -9.09 -0.82 3.04
N LEU A 109 -8.74 -1.85 2.28
CA LEU A 109 -9.53 -3.08 2.13
C LEU A 109 -9.68 -3.87 3.45
N GLN A 110 -8.88 -3.57 4.47
CA GLN A 110 -8.99 -4.18 5.81
C GLN A 110 -10.03 -3.48 6.70
N CYS A 111 -10.44 -2.26 6.37
CA CYS A 111 -11.23 -1.43 7.28
C CYS A 111 -12.55 -2.09 7.73
N ALA A 112 -13.18 -2.90 6.87
CA ALA A 112 -14.43 -3.58 7.20
C ALA A 112 -14.28 -4.60 8.34
N ASP A 113 -13.07 -5.18 8.48
CA ASP A 113 -12.77 -6.25 9.46
C ASP A 113 -12.13 -5.71 10.75
N LEU A 114 -11.84 -4.41 10.80
CA LEU A 114 -11.13 -3.80 11.93
C LEU A 114 -12.09 -3.12 12.92
N PRO A 115 -11.81 -3.18 14.23
CA PRO A 115 -12.64 -2.54 15.24
C PRO A 115 -12.47 -1.02 15.21
N ALA A 116 -13.57 -0.29 14.92
CA ALA A 116 -13.64 1.17 14.89
C ALA A 116 -12.41 1.82 14.20
N PRO A 117 -12.19 1.55 12.89
CA PRO A 117 -11.03 2.06 12.18
C PRO A 117 -11.09 3.58 12.01
N GLY A 118 -9.90 4.20 12.01
CA GLY A 118 -9.71 5.57 11.56
C GLY A 118 -8.53 5.59 10.57
N ILE A 119 -8.66 6.36 9.51
CA ILE A 119 -7.73 6.36 8.38
C ILE A 119 -6.81 7.58 8.45
N VAL A 120 -5.50 7.34 8.36
CA VAL A 120 -4.51 8.38 8.05
C VAL A 120 -4.15 8.23 6.58
N THR A 121 -4.36 9.29 5.81
CA THR A 121 -4.11 9.29 4.36
C THR A 121 -3.14 10.38 3.95
N PHE A 122 -2.53 10.18 2.81
CA PHE A 122 -1.62 11.15 2.19
C PHE A 122 -2.32 12.48 1.85
N ASP A 123 -3.53 12.40 1.28
CA ASP A 123 -4.34 13.56 0.88
C ASP A 123 -5.83 13.25 1.10
N ALA A 124 -6.39 13.78 2.18
CA ALA A 124 -7.80 13.55 2.50
C ALA A 124 -8.76 14.19 1.48
N ALA A 125 -8.36 15.28 0.81
CA ALA A 125 -9.18 15.94 -0.19
C ALA A 125 -9.38 15.06 -1.44
N SER A 126 -8.35 14.27 -1.79
CA SER A 126 -8.38 13.33 -2.92
C SER A 126 -9.00 11.98 -2.58
N LEU A 127 -9.16 11.65 -1.29
CA LEU A 127 -9.75 10.37 -0.85
C LEU A 127 -11.29 10.44 -0.86
N HIS A 128 -11.86 10.43 -2.06
CA HIS A 128 -13.29 10.63 -2.26
C HIS A 128 -14.16 9.49 -1.67
N PRO A 129 -15.41 9.80 -1.24
CA PRO A 129 -16.34 8.80 -0.71
C PRO A 129 -16.60 7.61 -1.66
N SER A 130 -16.52 7.82 -2.97
CA SER A 130 -16.66 6.76 -3.97
C SER A 130 -15.52 5.74 -3.88
N LEU A 131 -14.27 6.19 -3.66
CA LEU A 131 -13.11 5.32 -3.50
C LEU A 131 -13.22 4.54 -2.19
N LEU A 132 -13.61 5.19 -1.08
CA LEU A 132 -13.82 4.52 0.20
C LEU A 132 -14.88 3.42 0.10
N ARG A 133 -16.00 3.68 -0.60
CA ARG A 133 -17.03 2.66 -0.85
C ARG A 133 -16.51 1.50 -1.68
N LYS A 134 -15.75 1.76 -2.76
CA LYS A 134 -15.12 0.71 -3.57
C LYS A 134 -14.14 -0.15 -2.77
N ALA A 135 -13.44 0.45 -1.81
CA ALA A 135 -12.56 -0.24 -0.89
C ALA A 135 -13.28 -0.98 0.24
N GLY A 136 -14.61 -0.90 0.33
CA GLY A 136 -15.40 -1.53 1.40
C GLY A 136 -15.24 -0.86 2.77
N VAL A 137 -14.78 0.39 2.81
CA VAL A 137 -14.62 1.13 4.07
C VAL A 137 -15.99 1.45 4.66
N PRO A 138 -16.24 1.13 5.95
CA PRO A 138 -17.52 1.44 6.61
C PRO A 138 -17.87 2.92 6.53
N ALA A 139 -19.16 3.21 6.28
CA ALA A 139 -19.63 4.59 6.24
C ALA A 139 -19.37 5.31 7.57
N GLY A 140 -18.94 6.56 7.51
CA GLY A 140 -18.62 7.35 8.71
C GLY A 140 -17.24 7.06 9.31
N THR A 141 -16.41 6.21 8.70
CA THR A 141 -15.03 6.02 9.14
C THR A 141 -14.28 7.35 9.10
N PRO A 142 -13.69 7.80 10.24
CA PRO A 142 -12.93 9.05 10.28
C PRO A 142 -11.70 8.99 9.36
N VAL A 143 -11.46 10.08 8.63
CA VAL A 143 -10.30 10.25 7.74
C VAL A 143 -9.53 11.49 8.14
N GLN A 144 -8.22 11.37 8.31
CA GLN A 144 -7.31 12.47 8.58
C GLN A 144 -6.19 12.46 7.54
N GLY A 145 -6.06 13.56 6.79
CA GLY A 145 -4.94 13.78 5.86
C GLY A 145 -3.69 14.29 6.56
N LEU A 146 -2.55 14.15 5.90
CA LEU A 146 -1.36 14.91 6.23
C LEU A 146 -1.66 16.41 6.17
N ALA A 147 -0.86 17.22 6.88
CA ALA A 147 -0.95 18.66 6.76
C ALA A 147 -0.54 19.08 5.32
N PRO A 148 -1.33 19.93 4.65
CA PRO A 148 -0.94 20.42 3.33
C PRO A 148 0.44 21.08 3.34
N GLY A 149 1.28 20.70 2.38
CA GLY A 149 2.63 21.25 2.26
C GLY A 149 3.65 20.75 3.28
N CYS A 150 3.31 19.74 4.11
CA CYS A 150 4.29 19.09 4.99
C CYS A 150 5.37 18.34 4.18
N GLU A 151 6.46 17.95 4.84
CA GLU A 151 7.63 17.35 4.18
C GLU A 151 7.23 16.14 3.33
N LEU A 152 6.58 15.13 3.93
CA LEU A 152 6.23 13.91 3.20
C LEU A 152 5.32 14.19 2.00
N GLN A 153 4.30 15.04 2.16
CA GLN A 153 3.37 15.35 1.07
C GLN A 153 4.04 16.13 -0.05
N SER A 154 4.82 17.16 0.29
CA SER A 154 5.48 18.03 -0.69
C SER A 154 6.47 17.27 -1.55
N ARG A 155 7.32 16.43 -0.93
CA ARG A 155 8.35 15.68 -1.64
C ARG A 155 7.77 14.63 -2.58
N ILE A 156 6.73 13.92 -2.14
CA ILE A 156 6.06 12.92 -2.99
C ILE A 156 5.36 13.59 -4.17
N LEU A 157 4.65 14.71 -3.97
CA LEU A 157 3.96 15.43 -5.06
C LEU A 157 4.92 16.09 -6.04
N ALA A 158 6.06 16.57 -5.57
CA ALA A 158 7.12 17.13 -6.42
C ALA A 158 7.98 16.05 -7.09
N ASP A 159 7.85 14.80 -6.68
CA ASP A 159 8.75 13.70 -7.04
C ASP A 159 10.22 14.04 -6.76
N ASP A 160 10.46 14.64 -5.58
CA ASP A 160 11.78 15.13 -5.19
C ASP A 160 12.68 13.96 -4.77
N SER A 161 13.94 14.00 -5.15
CA SER A 161 14.95 13.00 -4.80
C SER A 161 15.48 13.12 -3.36
N VAL A 162 15.02 14.13 -2.61
CA VAL A 162 15.40 14.37 -1.21
C VAL A 162 14.15 14.26 -0.33
N LEU A 163 14.27 13.55 0.79
CA LEU A 163 13.23 13.40 1.81
C LEU A 163 13.87 13.39 3.19
N ASP A 164 13.47 14.32 4.04
CA ASP A 164 13.82 14.27 5.47
C ASP A 164 12.93 13.23 6.17
N LEU A 165 13.50 12.06 6.44
CA LEU A 165 12.78 10.95 7.06
C LEU A 165 12.31 11.24 8.48
N ALA A 166 13.06 12.07 9.23
CA ALA A 166 12.69 12.43 10.58
C ALA A 166 11.50 13.39 10.59
N GLN A 167 11.49 14.38 9.68
CA GLN A 167 10.36 15.29 9.52
C GLN A 167 9.13 14.54 8.94
N ALA A 168 9.33 13.66 7.97
CA ALA A 168 8.26 12.83 7.42
C ALA A 168 7.59 11.96 8.51
N GLN A 169 8.38 11.40 9.44
CA GLN A 169 7.84 10.67 10.60
C GLN A 169 6.99 11.59 11.47
N GLN A 170 7.47 12.80 11.77
CA GLN A 170 6.71 13.77 12.57
C GLN A 170 5.40 14.14 11.90
N ASP A 171 5.38 14.32 10.59
CA ASP A 171 4.17 14.63 9.80
C ASP A 171 3.11 13.54 9.95
N VAL A 172 3.51 12.26 9.80
CA VAL A 172 2.60 11.11 9.90
C VAL A 172 2.09 10.94 11.33
N VAL A 173 2.97 11.03 12.33
CA VAL A 173 2.60 10.97 13.75
C VAL A 173 1.63 12.10 14.11
N ALA A 174 1.89 13.33 13.68
CA ALA A 174 1.01 14.46 13.94
C ALA A 174 -0.37 14.28 13.30
N ALA A 175 -0.46 13.69 12.11
CA ALA A 175 -1.74 13.38 11.49
C ALA A 175 -2.50 12.31 12.29
N ALA A 176 -1.84 11.24 12.71
CA ALA A 176 -2.44 10.19 13.52
C ALA A 176 -2.92 10.71 14.89
N MET A 177 -2.14 11.55 15.54
CA MET A 177 -2.53 12.21 16.80
C MET A 177 -3.77 13.10 16.61
N ARG A 178 -3.85 13.88 15.52
CA ARG A 178 -5.05 14.66 15.19
C ARG A 178 -6.27 13.77 14.98
N LEU A 179 -6.10 12.63 14.31
CA LEU A 179 -7.17 11.66 14.11
C LEU A 179 -7.76 11.19 15.43
N VAL A 180 -6.93 10.64 16.32
CA VAL A 180 -7.40 10.05 17.59
C VAL A 180 -7.91 11.10 18.58
N SER A 181 -7.34 12.32 18.55
CA SER A 181 -7.82 13.44 19.37
C SER A 181 -9.22 13.93 18.96
N ARG A 182 -9.48 14.02 17.65
CA ARG A 182 -10.77 14.47 17.12
C ARG A 182 -11.83 13.37 17.14
N HIS A 183 -11.40 12.13 17.14
CA HIS A 183 -12.25 10.94 17.05
C HIS A 183 -11.83 9.91 18.11
N PRO A 184 -12.15 10.16 19.42
CA PRO A 184 -11.75 9.28 20.52
C PRO A 184 -12.27 7.85 20.41
N GLN A 185 -13.36 7.64 19.65
CA GLN A 185 -13.94 6.33 19.35
C GLN A 185 -13.04 5.45 18.46
N VAL A 186 -12.06 6.02 17.74
CA VAL A 186 -11.13 5.25 16.91
C VAL A 186 -10.30 4.32 17.78
N ARG A 187 -10.38 3.04 17.50
CA ARG A 187 -9.64 1.98 18.21
C ARG A 187 -8.47 1.44 17.43
N THR A 188 -8.48 1.59 16.12
CA THR A 188 -7.46 1.10 15.19
C THR A 188 -7.12 2.19 14.19
N VAL A 189 -5.83 2.44 13.97
CA VAL A 189 -5.36 3.37 12.93
C VAL A 189 -4.98 2.58 11.68
N VAL A 190 -5.46 3.02 10.53
CA VAL A 190 -5.10 2.47 9.22
C VAL A 190 -4.28 3.51 8.45
N LEU A 191 -3.03 3.18 8.15
CA LEU A 191 -2.17 3.99 7.28
C LEU A 191 -2.50 3.64 5.82
N GLU A 192 -3.24 4.53 5.15
CA GLU A 192 -3.66 4.30 3.76
C GLU A 192 -2.48 4.36 2.79
N CYS A 193 -1.60 5.34 2.97
CA CYS A 193 -0.49 5.60 2.06
C CYS A 193 0.61 4.54 2.22
N THR A 194 1.01 3.97 1.10
CA THR A 194 2.05 2.93 1.03
C THR A 194 3.47 3.42 1.35
N ASN A 195 3.65 4.72 1.53
CA ASN A 195 4.88 5.36 1.97
C ASN A 195 4.93 5.60 3.49
N MET A 196 3.85 5.28 4.21
CA MET A 196 3.76 5.48 5.67
C MET A 196 4.17 4.28 6.54
N PRO A 197 4.21 3.01 6.07
CA PRO A 197 4.59 1.89 6.92
C PRO A 197 5.94 2.05 7.65
N PRO A 198 6.97 2.74 7.10
CA PRO A 198 8.21 3.01 7.84
C PRO A 198 8.00 3.70 9.18
N TYR A 199 6.91 4.45 9.34
CA TYR A 199 6.59 5.26 10.51
C TYR A 199 5.58 4.59 11.46
N ARG A 200 5.12 3.37 11.16
CA ARG A 200 4.11 2.63 11.93
C ARG A 200 4.43 2.58 13.43
N ALA A 201 5.64 2.16 13.79
CA ALA A 201 6.01 2.03 15.20
C ALA A 201 5.94 3.37 15.98
N ALA A 202 6.30 4.48 15.32
CA ALA A 202 6.19 5.81 15.92
C ALA A 202 4.72 6.24 16.08
N VAL A 203 3.85 5.89 15.14
CA VAL A 203 2.41 6.15 15.23
C VAL A 203 1.79 5.32 16.36
N GLU A 204 2.13 4.03 16.48
CA GLU A 204 1.67 3.16 17.58
C GLU A 204 2.07 3.71 18.93
N ALA A 205 3.35 4.08 19.08
CA ALA A 205 3.88 4.64 20.32
C ALA A 205 3.19 5.96 20.71
N ALA A 206 2.92 6.84 19.74
CA ALA A 206 2.31 8.14 20.00
C ALA A 206 0.81 8.05 20.29
N THR A 207 0.07 7.19 19.56
CA THR A 207 -1.39 7.11 19.66
C THR A 207 -1.89 6.12 20.70
N GLY A 208 -1.04 5.14 21.09
CA GLY A 208 -1.45 4.00 21.91
C GLY A 208 -2.49 3.12 21.24
N ARG A 209 -2.60 3.14 19.91
CA ARG A 209 -3.56 2.37 19.11
C ARG A 209 -2.83 1.37 18.22
N PRO A 210 -3.39 0.15 17.99
CA PRO A 210 -2.90 -0.74 16.95
C PRO A 210 -2.92 -0.02 15.59
N VAL A 211 -1.84 -0.20 14.81
CA VAL A 211 -1.71 0.39 13.49
C VAL A 211 -1.67 -0.71 12.43
N HIS A 212 -2.50 -0.57 11.43
CA HIS A 212 -2.56 -1.44 10.25
C HIS A 212 -2.08 -0.70 9.01
N ASP A 213 -1.30 -1.37 8.22
CA ASP A 213 -0.77 -0.87 6.96
C ASP A 213 -0.69 -1.99 5.91
N LEU A 214 -0.31 -1.63 4.69
CA LEU A 214 -0.24 -2.59 3.61
C LEU A 214 0.94 -3.55 3.76
N GLU A 215 2.09 -3.11 4.30
CA GLU A 215 3.26 -3.96 4.53
C GLU A 215 2.92 -5.14 5.44
N THR A 216 2.43 -4.85 6.63
CA THR A 216 2.11 -5.89 7.62
C THR A 216 1.04 -6.86 7.13
N TRP A 217 0.08 -6.36 6.36
CA TRP A 217 -0.95 -7.21 5.77
C TRP A 217 -0.38 -8.15 4.71
N LEU A 218 0.42 -7.65 3.77
CA LEU A 218 1.06 -8.47 2.75
C LEU A 218 1.98 -9.53 3.35
N LEU A 219 2.72 -9.19 4.41
CA LEU A 219 3.54 -10.15 5.17
C LEU A 219 2.68 -11.27 5.77
N ALA A 220 1.54 -10.95 6.36
CA ALA A 220 0.63 -11.93 6.94
C ALA A 220 0.00 -12.85 5.87
N VAL A 221 -0.45 -12.28 4.76
CA VAL A 221 -1.02 -13.04 3.64
C VAL A 221 0.03 -13.97 3.02
N TRP A 222 1.23 -13.47 2.79
CA TRP A 222 2.32 -14.27 2.23
C TRP A 222 2.66 -15.48 3.11
N ARG A 223 2.80 -15.27 4.42
CA ARG A 223 3.10 -16.37 5.39
C ARG A 223 2.00 -17.42 5.41
N ARG A 224 0.73 -17.02 5.41
CA ARG A 224 -0.41 -17.95 5.36
C ARG A 224 -0.40 -18.79 4.08
N ALA A 225 -0.09 -18.20 2.95
CA ALA A 225 -0.02 -18.90 1.68
C ALA A 225 1.11 -19.94 1.64
N GLN A 226 2.26 -19.66 2.27
CA GLN A 226 3.36 -20.63 2.42
C GLN A 226 2.96 -21.83 3.29
N SER A 227 2.33 -21.57 4.45
CA SER A 227 1.90 -22.64 5.38
C SER A 227 0.86 -23.58 4.75
N SER A 228 0.01 -23.08 3.87
CA SER A 228 -1.01 -23.88 3.17
C SER A 228 -0.40 -24.77 2.08
N SER A 229 0.71 -24.36 1.46
CA SER A 229 1.41 -25.14 0.45
C SER A 229 2.17 -26.31 1.06
N THR A 230 2.78 -26.11 2.23
CA THR A 230 3.52 -27.16 2.96
C THR A 230 2.60 -28.27 3.44
N ARG A 231 1.35 -27.95 3.84
CA ARG A 231 0.36 -28.96 4.29
C ARG A 231 -0.25 -29.80 3.16
N ARG A 232 -0.14 -29.38 1.90
CA ARG A 232 -0.64 -30.15 0.74
C ARG A 232 0.42 -31.06 0.14
N ALA A 233 1.69 -30.89 0.53
CA ALA A 233 2.83 -31.66 0.01
C ALA A 233 3.31 -32.76 0.98
N GLY A 234 2.74 -32.86 2.18
CA GLY A 234 2.96 -33.91 3.17
C GLY A 234 1.70 -34.73 3.42
#